data_3e96f6d43e77b6f248dcc2b29fe51f5e
#
_entry.id   3e96f6d43e77b6f248dcc2b29fe51f5e
#
_cell.length_a   1.000
_cell.length_b   1.000
_cell.length_c   1.000
_cell.angle_alpha   90.00
_cell.angle_beta   90.00
_cell.angle_gamma   90.00
#
_symmetry.space_group_name_H-M   'P 1'
#
loop_
_entity.id
_entity.type
_entity.pdbx_description
1 polymer ?
#
loop_
_entity_poly.entity_id
_entity_poly.type
_entity_poly.pdbx_seq_one_letter_code
_entity_poly.pdbx_strand_id
1 'polypeptide(L)'
;MSSSPTPDGVTPAEELPVEPVPTPSSFARAMILVTVSICTMLYALTVTIVNVALPQLQGALSATPDQIAWVVTLNVIATAVVTPMTGWLVSRLGERPLLLWAISGFAASTLLCATATSLETLLLYRIAQGAFGAPIVPLSQSILLVNFTGKDRPMAQGFFGMTVVVGPAVGPALGGYFAEAHDWRWVFYLIVPLCAVAFLLVITFIRPASKEQSAKLDWTGFLALSFAIICMQLLVDRGERFDWFASREIIFYACGAALAFYLFIVHTLTSDAPFLNPQLFKDRNFALGLILVFIYGMLNFTPITLLPPMLHDLKGYPDSLIGLLLAMRGLGMVIGFFTAGRLGWLDPRVTFFVGMVLNGISGFLLAAANVDVSPDAIAWAGVLQGIGSGMMWVPLVTMSFATLPDRFMPDGSAIFHLLRNFGTSIFISISFMVVVRTARMNYAEFAENITPYKESLRFPVVTGAWDLETVEGLARIGDEMDRQAQMVGYDNAFIMYAIVCFLSLPLLLLVRVKRG
;
A
#
# COMPACT_ATOMS: atom_id res chain seq x y z
N MET A 1 62.49 11.07 50.96
CA MET A 1 61.10 11.33 51.34
C MET A 1 60.73 12.65 50.71
N SER A 2 60.10 12.59 49.53
CA SER A 2 59.53 13.78 48.88
C SER A 2 58.24 13.32 48.23
N SER A 3 57.14 13.75 48.81
CA SER A 3 55.79 13.52 48.32
C SER A 3 55.52 14.45 47.15
N SER A 4 55.22 13.88 45.97
CA SER A 4 54.67 14.60 44.81
C SER A 4 53.20 14.92 45.04
N PRO A 5 52.69 16.11 44.69
CA PRO A 5 51.24 16.41 44.73
C PRO A 5 50.50 15.83 43.54
N THR A 6 49.37 15.22 43.80
CA THR A 6 48.32 14.89 42.85
C THR A 6 47.71 16.16 42.28
N PRO A 7 47.37 16.23 40.97
CA PRO A 7 46.64 17.37 40.44
C PRO A 7 45.14 17.17 40.71
N ASP A 8 44.65 17.99 41.61
CA ASP A 8 43.21 18.17 41.87
C ASP A 8 42.52 18.93 40.74
N GLY A 9 41.27 18.57 40.50
CA GLY A 9 40.29 19.48 39.92
C GLY A 9 39.88 19.27 38.47
N VAL A 10 39.34 18.09 38.14
CA VAL A 10 38.33 18.06 37.09
C VAL A 10 36.97 17.98 37.79
N THR A 11 36.35 19.14 37.97
CA THR A 11 34.93 19.23 38.32
C THR A 11 34.15 18.54 37.24
N PRO A 12 33.24 17.59 37.59
CA PRO A 12 32.30 17.03 36.60
C PRO A 12 31.52 18.21 36.02
N ALA A 13 31.47 18.27 34.69
CA ALA A 13 30.62 19.23 34.01
C ALA A 13 29.19 19.06 34.55
N GLU A 14 28.70 20.10 35.19
CA GLU A 14 27.34 20.22 35.68
C GLU A 14 26.43 19.99 34.48
N GLU A 15 25.79 18.80 34.38
CA GLU A 15 24.74 18.53 33.39
C GLU A 15 23.65 19.57 33.64
N LEU A 16 23.63 20.59 32.79
CA LEU A 16 22.52 21.56 32.77
C LEU A 16 21.21 20.75 32.71
N PRO A 17 20.25 21.02 33.61
CA PRO A 17 18.98 20.34 33.61
C PRO A 17 18.33 20.56 32.23
N VAL A 18 18.16 19.46 31.48
CA VAL A 18 17.38 19.47 30.24
C VAL A 18 15.98 19.84 30.69
N GLU A 19 15.56 21.09 30.43
CA GLU A 19 14.19 21.51 30.69
C GLU A 19 13.26 20.50 29.98
N PRO A 20 12.30 19.88 30.70
CA PRO A 20 11.36 18.96 30.09
C PRO A 20 10.59 19.72 29.03
N VAL A 21 10.73 19.28 27.76
CA VAL A 21 9.99 19.84 26.64
C VAL A 21 8.50 19.81 27.04
N PRO A 22 7.82 20.95 27.12
CA PRO A 22 6.45 21.00 27.62
C PRO A 22 5.57 20.08 26.76
N THR A 23 4.97 19.09 27.41
CA THR A 23 4.04 18.17 26.76
C THR A 23 2.94 18.98 26.06
N PRO A 24 2.70 18.78 24.77
CA PRO A 24 1.70 19.55 24.05
C PRO A 24 0.34 19.39 24.72
N SER A 25 -0.45 20.48 24.79
CA SER A 25 -1.81 20.44 25.33
C SER A 25 -2.66 19.41 24.61
N SER A 26 -3.73 18.90 25.22
CA SER A 26 -4.64 17.93 24.57
C SER A 26 -5.18 18.46 23.24
N PHE A 27 -5.47 19.75 23.14
CA PHE A 27 -5.86 20.39 21.90
C PHE A 27 -4.75 20.35 20.84
N ALA A 28 -3.51 20.69 21.20
CA ALA A 28 -2.38 20.65 20.28
C ALA A 28 -2.12 19.22 19.76
N ARG A 29 -2.21 18.20 20.63
CA ARG A 29 -2.12 16.79 20.20
C ARG A 29 -3.23 16.40 19.23
N ALA A 30 -4.47 16.78 19.49
CA ALA A 30 -5.59 16.54 18.59
C ALA A 30 -5.34 17.20 17.22
N MET A 31 -4.86 18.44 17.19
CA MET A 31 -4.56 19.16 15.95
C MET A 31 -3.37 18.55 15.18
N ILE A 32 -2.35 18.04 15.87
CA ILE A 32 -1.26 17.27 15.23
C ILE A 32 -1.83 16.01 14.56
N LEU A 33 -2.68 15.25 15.27
CA LEU A 33 -3.34 14.05 14.70
C LEU A 33 -4.15 14.39 13.44
N VAL A 34 -4.97 15.42 13.49
CA VAL A 34 -5.76 15.88 12.34
C VAL A 34 -4.86 16.29 11.17
N THR A 35 -3.78 17.04 11.44
CA THR A 35 -2.84 17.50 10.43
C THR A 35 -2.17 16.33 9.70
N VAL A 36 -1.57 15.39 10.42
CA VAL A 36 -0.89 14.25 9.80
C VAL A 36 -1.87 13.30 9.09
N SER A 37 -3.10 13.21 9.60
CA SER A 37 -4.17 12.44 8.98
C SER A 37 -4.61 13.05 7.64
N ILE A 38 -4.79 14.38 7.57
CA ILE A 38 -5.13 15.08 6.32
C ILE A 38 -3.99 14.95 5.30
N CYS A 39 -2.72 15.11 5.71
CA CYS A 39 -1.57 14.92 4.83
C CYS A 39 -1.55 13.51 4.19
N THR A 40 -1.79 12.48 4.99
CA THR A 40 -1.80 11.10 4.51
C THR A 40 -3.03 10.80 3.65
N MET A 41 -4.21 11.30 4.03
CA MET A 41 -5.43 11.17 3.24
C MET A 41 -5.28 11.81 1.86
N LEU A 42 -4.68 13.00 1.78
CA LEU A 42 -4.39 13.71 0.54
C LEU A 42 -3.57 12.87 -0.43
N TYR A 43 -2.48 12.26 0.06
CA TYR A 43 -1.65 11.36 -0.76
C TYR A 43 -2.44 10.13 -1.22
N ALA A 44 -3.15 9.47 -0.30
CA ALA A 44 -3.94 8.27 -0.59
C ALA A 44 -5.09 8.55 -1.59
N LEU A 45 -5.75 9.70 -1.47
CA LEU A 45 -6.76 10.18 -2.42
C LEU A 45 -6.18 10.33 -3.84
N THR A 46 -4.99 10.92 -3.95
CA THR A 46 -4.35 11.18 -5.25
C THR A 46 -4.04 9.90 -6.02
N VAL A 47 -3.64 8.84 -5.32
CA VAL A 47 -3.34 7.54 -5.96
C VAL A 47 -4.59 6.95 -6.60
N THR A 48 -5.75 7.04 -5.95
CA THR A 48 -6.98 6.38 -6.40
C THR A 48 -7.79 7.22 -7.39
N ILE A 49 -7.81 8.54 -7.21
CA ILE A 49 -8.58 9.44 -8.07
C ILE A 49 -8.08 9.43 -9.52
N VAL A 50 -6.77 9.31 -9.73
CA VAL A 50 -6.17 9.27 -11.07
C VAL A 50 -6.49 7.98 -11.81
N ASN A 51 -6.62 6.85 -11.10
CA ASN A 51 -6.94 5.55 -11.71
C ASN A 51 -8.29 5.57 -12.45
N VAL A 52 -9.27 6.30 -11.93
CA VAL A 52 -10.59 6.43 -12.58
C VAL A 52 -10.54 7.30 -13.82
N ALA A 53 -9.63 8.26 -13.88
CA ALA A 53 -9.46 9.15 -15.03
C ALA A 53 -8.61 8.54 -16.16
N LEU A 54 -7.98 7.36 -15.96
CA LEU A 54 -7.10 6.74 -16.96
C LEU A 54 -7.74 6.55 -18.35
N PRO A 55 -8.99 6.09 -18.51
CA PRO A 55 -9.61 5.96 -19.83
C PRO A 55 -9.76 7.29 -20.55
N GLN A 56 -10.11 8.36 -19.83
CA GLN A 56 -10.23 9.70 -20.40
C GLN A 56 -8.86 10.29 -20.77
N LEU A 57 -7.84 10.08 -19.90
CA LEU A 57 -6.45 10.42 -20.18
C LEU A 57 -5.95 9.72 -21.44
N GLN A 58 -6.27 8.44 -21.60
CA GLN A 58 -5.91 7.65 -22.79
C GLN A 58 -6.47 8.27 -24.06
N GLY A 59 -7.75 8.62 -24.07
CA GLY A 59 -8.39 9.28 -25.20
C GLY A 59 -7.84 10.67 -25.48
N ALA A 60 -7.70 11.51 -24.43
CA ALA A 60 -7.24 12.89 -24.56
C ALA A 60 -5.78 13.03 -25.02
N LEU A 61 -4.91 12.08 -24.63
CA LEU A 61 -3.48 12.08 -24.99
C LEU A 61 -3.16 11.14 -26.17
N SER A 62 -4.19 10.55 -26.81
CA SER A 62 -4.03 9.59 -27.92
C SER A 62 -3.04 8.45 -27.59
N ALA A 63 -3.08 7.97 -26.35
CA ALA A 63 -2.17 6.96 -25.83
C ALA A 63 -2.74 5.55 -25.99
N THR A 64 -1.86 4.56 -26.17
CA THR A 64 -2.27 3.15 -26.07
C THR A 64 -2.52 2.75 -24.61
N PRO A 65 -3.29 1.66 -24.35
CA PRO A 65 -3.46 1.14 -22.97
C PRO A 65 -2.14 0.88 -22.26
N ASP A 66 -1.11 0.49 -23.02
CA ASP A 66 0.24 0.25 -22.55
C ASP A 66 0.95 1.52 -22.07
N GLN A 67 0.79 2.56 -22.86
CA GLN A 67 1.44 3.84 -22.59
C GLN A 67 0.78 4.55 -21.41
N ILE A 68 -0.55 4.50 -21.30
CA ILE A 68 -1.25 5.18 -20.22
C ILE A 68 -0.99 4.51 -18.86
N ALA A 69 -0.73 3.21 -18.81
CA ALA A 69 -0.37 2.50 -17.58
C ALA A 69 0.91 3.09 -16.93
N TRP A 70 1.85 3.61 -17.71
CA TRP A 70 3.05 4.26 -17.19
C TRP A 70 2.77 5.48 -16.31
N VAL A 71 1.61 6.13 -16.47
CA VAL A 71 1.18 7.26 -15.61
C VAL A 71 1.08 6.83 -14.15
N VAL A 72 0.67 5.60 -13.89
CA VAL A 72 0.60 5.03 -12.52
C VAL A 72 1.94 4.42 -12.13
N THR A 73 2.52 3.57 -12.98
CA THR A 73 3.77 2.84 -12.73
C THR A 73 4.92 3.76 -12.36
N LEU A 74 5.17 4.83 -13.12
CA LEU A 74 6.28 5.76 -12.85
C LEU A 74 6.08 6.55 -11.55
N ASN A 75 4.84 6.90 -11.20
CA ASN A 75 4.54 7.54 -9.92
C ASN A 75 4.84 6.60 -8.74
N VAL A 76 4.42 5.33 -8.83
CA VAL A 76 4.68 4.31 -7.81
C VAL A 76 6.18 4.03 -7.66
N ILE A 77 6.91 3.90 -8.78
CA ILE A 77 8.36 3.72 -8.78
C ILE A 77 9.06 4.91 -8.11
N ALA A 78 8.73 6.14 -8.52
CA ALA A 78 9.33 7.34 -7.95
C ALA A 78 9.07 7.43 -6.44
N THR A 79 7.85 7.11 -6.00
CA THR A 79 7.51 7.03 -4.59
C THR A 79 8.33 5.96 -3.87
N ALA A 80 8.43 4.74 -4.42
CA ALA A 80 9.16 3.65 -3.80
C ALA A 80 10.66 3.92 -3.67
N VAL A 81 11.26 4.59 -4.67
CA VAL A 81 12.69 4.98 -4.67
C VAL A 81 12.99 6.06 -3.64
N VAL A 82 12.11 7.07 -3.50
CA VAL A 82 12.36 8.21 -2.60
C VAL A 82 11.93 7.91 -1.16
N THR A 83 10.98 7.01 -0.93
CA THR A 83 10.50 6.67 0.42
C THR A 83 11.64 6.33 1.40
N PRO A 84 12.63 5.49 1.08
CA PRO A 84 13.75 5.19 1.98
C PRO A 84 14.64 6.39 2.33
N MET A 85 14.64 7.45 1.50
CA MET A 85 15.39 8.67 1.80
C MET A 85 14.76 9.51 2.92
N THR A 86 13.54 9.21 3.34
CA THR A 86 12.79 10.05 4.28
C THR A 86 13.56 10.29 5.57
N GLY A 87 14.19 9.26 6.16
CA GLY A 87 14.96 9.40 7.39
C GLY A 87 16.18 10.29 7.24
N TRP A 88 16.97 10.10 6.17
CA TRP A 88 18.09 10.99 5.87
C TRP A 88 17.66 12.43 5.60
N LEU A 89 16.55 12.63 4.89
CA LEU A 89 15.98 13.96 4.66
C LEU A 89 15.52 14.62 5.96
N VAL A 90 14.93 13.85 6.89
CA VAL A 90 14.53 14.32 8.22
C VAL A 90 15.76 14.77 9.03
N SER A 91 16.82 13.98 9.05
CA SER A 91 18.05 14.33 9.78
C SER A 91 18.70 15.63 9.27
N ARG A 92 18.56 15.91 7.95
CA ARG A 92 19.14 17.09 7.31
C ARG A 92 18.25 18.32 7.37
N LEU A 93 16.96 18.18 7.11
CA LEU A 93 16.01 19.29 7.00
C LEU A 93 15.20 19.49 8.27
N GLY A 94 14.98 18.44 9.05
CA GLY A 94 14.00 18.36 10.12
C GLY A 94 12.60 17.95 9.61
N GLU A 95 11.76 17.43 10.52
CA GLU A 95 10.43 16.89 10.16
C GLU A 95 9.50 17.93 9.54
N ARG A 96 9.34 19.09 10.18
CA ARG A 96 8.43 20.15 9.71
C ARG A 96 8.85 20.74 8.36
N PRO A 97 10.09 21.21 8.16
CA PRO A 97 10.51 21.72 6.86
C PRO A 97 10.39 20.67 5.75
N LEU A 98 10.75 19.41 6.02
CA LEU A 98 10.62 18.34 5.03
C LEU A 98 9.15 18.13 4.62
N LEU A 99 8.22 18.12 5.59
CA LEU A 99 6.80 17.95 5.30
C LEU A 99 6.25 19.13 4.47
N LEU A 100 6.68 20.36 4.77
CA LEU A 100 6.32 21.54 3.98
C LEU A 100 6.87 21.48 2.55
N TRP A 101 8.14 21.08 2.38
CA TRP A 101 8.74 20.88 1.06
C TRP A 101 8.03 19.78 0.27
N ALA A 102 7.72 18.66 0.94
CA ALA A 102 7.01 17.54 0.32
C ALA A 102 5.61 17.96 -0.16
N ILE A 103 4.81 18.64 0.68
CA ILE A 103 3.47 19.11 0.30
C ILE A 103 3.53 20.17 -0.79
N SER A 104 4.47 21.12 -0.72
CA SER A 104 4.61 22.18 -1.73
C SER A 104 5.03 21.62 -3.09
N GLY A 105 6.04 20.74 -3.11
CA GLY A 105 6.50 20.08 -4.33
C GLY A 105 5.44 19.14 -4.92
N PHE A 106 4.68 18.45 -4.05
CA PHE A 106 3.56 17.61 -4.43
C PHE A 106 2.43 18.44 -5.05
N ALA A 107 2.08 19.59 -4.45
CA ALA A 107 1.08 20.51 -4.99
C ALA A 107 1.52 21.09 -6.34
N ALA A 108 2.77 21.54 -6.45
CA ALA A 108 3.32 22.07 -7.69
C ALA A 108 3.33 21.03 -8.82
N SER A 109 3.82 19.82 -8.55
CA SER A 109 3.83 18.74 -9.53
C SER A 109 2.42 18.26 -9.89
N THR A 110 1.47 18.29 -8.96
CA THR A 110 0.04 18.02 -9.22
C THR A 110 -0.55 19.07 -10.15
N LEU A 111 -0.25 20.35 -9.93
CA LEU A 111 -0.68 21.43 -10.80
C LEU A 111 -0.08 21.27 -12.21
N LEU A 112 1.20 20.91 -12.31
CA LEU A 112 1.85 20.62 -13.58
C LEU A 112 1.20 19.44 -14.30
N CYS A 113 0.80 18.38 -13.60
CA CYS A 113 0.02 17.27 -14.19
C CYS A 113 -1.28 17.77 -14.83
N ALA A 114 -1.99 18.70 -14.19
CA ALA A 114 -3.21 19.29 -14.73
C ALA A 114 -2.97 20.11 -16.02
N THR A 115 -1.77 20.66 -16.20
CA THR A 115 -1.40 21.47 -17.37
C THR A 115 -0.73 20.67 -18.49
N ALA A 116 -0.54 19.35 -18.31
CA ALA A 116 0.13 18.51 -19.29
C ALA A 116 -0.62 18.48 -20.63
N THR A 117 0.14 18.60 -21.72
CA THR A 117 -0.38 18.60 -23.10
C THR A 117 0.05 17.38 -23.89
N SER A 118 1.01 16.61 -23.40
CA SER A 118 1.46 15.34 -23.99
C SER A 118 1.65 14.28 -22.91
N LEU A 119 1.67 13.01 -23.33
CA LEU A 119 1.91 11.89 -22.43
C LEU A 119 3.28 12.01 -21.75
N GLU A 120 4.33 12.35 -22.48
CA GLU A 120 5.69 12.45 -21.97
C GLU A 120 5.80 13.50 -20.86
N THR A 121 5.17 14.67 -21.05
CA THR A 121 5.14 15.71 -20.03
C THR A 121 4.37 15.27 -18.79
N LEU A 122 3.26 14.58 -18.98
CA LEU A 122 2.50 14.02 -17.88
C LEU A 122 3.32 12.98 -17.09
N LEU A 123 4.01 12.07 -17.78
CA LEU A 123 4.87 11.07 -17.15
C LEU A 123 5.97 11.70 -16.30
N LEU A 124 6.64 12.75 -16.84
CA LEU A 124 7.66 13.48 -16.08
C LEU A 124 7.09 14.13 -14.82
N TYR A 125 5.93 14.78 -14.94
CA TYR A 125 5.26 15.40 -13.79
C TYR A 125 4.77 14.38 -12.76
N ARG A 126 4.37 13.18 -13.19
CA ARG A 126 4.01 12.06 -12.32
C ARG A 126 5.20 11.51 -11.54
N ILE A 127 6.39 11.46 -12.15
CA ILE A 127 7.63 11.12 -11.44
C ILE A 127 7.90 12.16 -10.34
N ALA A 128 7.84 13.45 -10.67
CA ALA A 128 8.02 14.51 -9.69
C ALA A 128 6.99 14.44 -8.56
N GLN A 129 5.72 14.22 -8.89
CA GLN A 129 4.63 14.07 -7.92
C GLN A 129 4.87 12.88 -6.98
N GLY A 130 5.28 11.72 -7.50
CA GLY A 130 5.64 10.55 -6.69
C GLY A 130 6.83 10.82 -5.77
N ALA A 131 7.87 11.47 -6.28
CA ALA A 131 9.06 11.79 -5.50
C ALA A 131 8.76 12.75 -4.32
N PHE A 132 8.00 13.82 -4.55
CA PHE A 132 7.59 14.74 -3.48
C PHE A 132 6.53 14.14 -2.56
N GLY A 133 5.68 13.26 -3.06
CA GLY A 133 4.67 12.57 -2.26
C GLY A 133 5.24 11.50 -1.32
N ALA A 134 6.38 10.91 -1.67
CA ALA A 134 6.99 9.79 -0.97
C ALA A 134 7.20 9.99 0.54
N PRO A 135 7.71 11.13 1.03
CA PRO A 135 7.93 11.35 2.46
C PRO A 135 6.65 11.60 3.26
N ILE A 136 5.54 11.98 2.63
CA ILE A 136 4.32 12.46 3.32
C ILE A 136 3.79 11.40 4.29
N VAL A 137 3.62 10.17 3.84
CA VAL A 137 3.02 9.09 4.65
C VAL A 137 3.94 8.62 5.79
N PRO A 138 5.21 8.22 5.53
CA PRO A 138 6.10 7.76 6.58
C PRO A 138 6.42 8.85 7.61
N LEU A 139 6.56 10.10 7.16
CA LEU A 139 6.82 11.22 8.05
C LEU A 139 5.61 11.55 8.92
N SER A 140 4.40 11.55 8.34
CA SER A 140 3.15 11.70 9.10
C SER A 140 3.03 10.63 10.19
N GLN A 141 3.37 9.38 9.87
CA GLN A 141 3.34 8.30 10.84
C GLN A 141 4.43 8.44 11.91
N SER A 142 5.64 8.86 11.54
CA SER A 142 6.72 9.14 12.48
C SER A 142 6.31 10.21 13.50
N ILE A 143 5.80 11.35 13.02
CA ILE A 143 5.31 12.45 13.86
C ILE A 143 4.21 11.95 14.82
N LEU A 144 3.28 11.12 14.34
CA LEU A 144 2.24 10.55 15.18
C LEU A 144 2.82 9.65 16.28
N LEU A 145 3.76 8.76 15.94
CA LEU A 145 4.36 7.81 16.86
C LEU A 145 5.17 8.50 17.98
N VAL A 146 5.82 9.61 17.68
CA VAL A 146 6.58 10.41 18.66
C VAL A 146 5.65 11.20 19.59
N ASN A 147 4.55 11.77 19.06
CA ASN A 147 3.64 12.61 19.85
C ASN A 147 2.59 11.84 20.66
N PHE A 148 2.32 10.57 20.31
CA PHE A 148 1.36 9.70 20.98
C PHE A 148 2.05 8.45 21.52
N THR A 149 2.20 8.38 22.84
CA THR A 149 2.87 7.27 23.53
C THR A 149 1.93 6.56 24.51
N GLY A 150 2.30 5.38 24.94
CA GLY A 150 1.56 4.62 25.95
C GLY A 150 0.11 4.30 25.52
N LYS A 151 -0.84 4.61 26.40
CA LYS A 151 -2.27 4.27 26.24
C LYS A 151 -2.99 5.03 25.11
N ASP A 152 -2.47 6.21 24.74
CA ASP A 152 -3.08 7.06 23.70
C ASP A 152 -2.72 6.61 22.27
N ARG A 153 -1.60 5.88 22.12
CA ARG A 153 -1.06 5.44 20.82
C ARG A 153 -2.04 4.60 20.00
N PRO A 154 -2.71 3.56 20.53
CA PRO A 154 -3.63 2.75 19.75
C PRO A 154 -4.82 3.54 19.22
N MET A 155 -5.39 4.44 20.04
CA MET A 155 -6.52 5.28 19.62
C MET A 155 -6.10 6.27 18.52
N ALA A 156 -4.94 6.91 18.66
CA ALA A 156 -4.40 7.81 17.64
C ALA A 156 -4.12 7.08 16.33
N GLN A 157 -3.54 5.87 16.39
CA GLN A 157 -3.31 5.02 15.22
C GLN A 157 -4.62 4.55 14.57
N GLY A 158 -5.63 4.25 15.36
CA GLY A 158 -6.97 3.90 14.86
C GLY A 158 -7.58 5.06 14.09
N PHE A 159 -7.56 6.27 14.63
CA PHE A 159 -8.07 7.47 13.98
C PHE A 159 -7.29 7.80 12.69
N PHE A 160 -5.96 7.75 12.75
CA PHE A 160 -5.09 7.93 11.58
C PHE A 160 -5.42 6.91 10.48
N GLY A 161 -5.54 5.63 10.84
CA GLY A 161 -5.89 4.57 9.89
C GLY A 161 -7.26 4.77 9.24
N MET A 162 -8.29 5.18 10.00
CA MET A 162 -9.62 5.53 9.43
C MET A 162 -9.49 6.60 8.35
N THR A 163 -8.72 7.65 8.62
CA THR A 163 -8.56 8.79 7.70
C THR A 163 -7.83 8.38 6.42
N VAL A 164 -6.83 7.49 6.53
CA VAL A 164 -6.10 6.94 5.37
C VAL A 164 -7.02 6.19 4.42
N VAL A 165 -8.05 5.52 4.94
CA VAL A 165 -9.01 4.74 4.12
C VAL A 165 -10.05 5.62 3.45
N VAL A 166 -10.40 6.76 4.04
CA VAL A 166 -11.37 7.70 3.46
C VAL A 166 -10.89 8.21 2.09
N GLY A 167 -9.59 8.49 1.93
CA GLY A 167 -9.01 8.92 0.65
C GLY A 167 -9.35 7.97 -0.50
N PRO A 168 -8.92 6.70 -0.46
CA PRO A 168 -9.23 5.70 -1.48
C PRO A 168 -10.72 5.41 -1.66
N ALA A 169 -11.53 5.54 -0.62
CA ALA A 169 -12.97 5.30 -0.70
C ALA A 169 -13.71 6.43 -1.44
N VAL A 170 -13.30 7.67 -1.21
CA VAL A 170 -13.93 8.87 -1.80
C VAL A 170 -13.31 9.21 -3.16
N GLY A 171 -12.04 8.84 -3.38
CA GLY A 171 -11.28 9.15 -4.60
C GLY A 171 -11.99 8.78 -5.90
N PRO A 172 -12.44 7.54 -6.09
CA PRO A 172 -13.12 7.13 -7.30
C PRO A 172 -14.42 7.90 -7.56
N ALA A 173 -15.22 8.16 -6.52
CA ALA A 173 -16.47 8.89 -6.66
C ALA A 173 -16.24 10.35 -7.07
N LEU A 174 -15.28 11.03 -6.44
CA LEU A 174 -14.90 12.40 -6.81
C LEU A 174 -14.25 12.43 -8.20
N GLY A 175 -13.33 11.48 -8.47
CA GLY A 175 -12.64 11.38 -9.75
C GLY A 175 -13.59 11.19 -10.91
N GLY A 176 -14.52 10.24 -10.80
CA GLY A 176 -15.52 9.97 -11.83
C GLY A 176 -16.40 11.19 -12.08
N TYR A 177 -16.95 11.77 -11.00
CA TYR A 177 -17.83 12.95 -11.13
C TYR A 177 -17.14 14.14 -11.82
N PHE A 178 -15.93 14.50 -11.38
CA PHE A 178 -15.21 15.63 -11.96
C PHE A 178 -14.69 15.36 -13.37
N ALA A 179 -14.26 14.13 -13.65
CA ALA A 179 -13.80 13.75 -14.97
C ALA A 179 -14.94 13.74 -16.00
N GLU A 180 -16.15 13.27 -15.63
CA GLU A 180 -17.32 13.27 -16.51
C GLU A 180 -17.93 14.67 -16.66
N ALA A 181 -18.05 15.43 -15.56
CA ALA A 181 -18.72 16.73 -15.57
C ALA A 181 -17.91 17.84 -16.24
N HIS A 182 -16.57 17.74 -16.27
CA HIS A 182 -15.71 18.81 -16.76
C HIS A 182 -14.62 18.28 -17.72
N ASP A 183 -13.49 17.81 -17.16
CA ASP A 183 -12.32 17.28 -17.88
C ASP A 183 -11.45 16.49 -16.88
N TRP A 184 -10.68 15.52 -17.36
CA TRP A 184 -9.73 14.75 -16.56
C TRP A 184 -8.74 15.63 -15.75
N ARG A 185 -8.47 16.86 -16.20
CA ARG A 185 -7.58 17.81 -15.51
C ARG A 185 -8.11 18.21 -14.13
N TRP A 186 -9.42 18.22 -13.93
CA TRP A 186 -10.04 18.55 -12.66
C TRP A 186 -9.72 17.56 -11.55
N VAL A 187 -9.39 16.33 -11.89
CA VAL A 187 -8.90 15.32 -10.95
C VAL A 187 -7.63 15.81 -10.23
N PHE A 188 -6.76 16.54 -10.94
CA PHE A 188 -5.56 17.13 -10.34
C PHE A 188 -5.85 18.48 -9.67
N TYR A 189 -6.66 19.35 -10.28
CA TYR A 189 -7.01 20.64 -9.67
C TYR A 189 -7.67 20.50 -8.32
N LEU A 190 -8.51 19.49 -8.10
CA LEU A 190 -9.18 19.22 -6.83
C LEU A 190 -8.18 19.01 -5.66
N ILE A 191 -7.01 18.47 -5.94
CA ILE A 191 -6.00 18.13 -4.94
C ILE A 191 -5.26 19.38 -4.45
N VAL A 192 -5.08 20.38 -5.31
CA VAL A 192 -4.27 21.58 -4.99
C VAL A 192 -4.81 22.37 -3.79
N PRO A 193 -6.13 22.71 -3.68
CA PRO A 193 -6.65 23.37 -2.48
C PRO A 193 -6.52 22.54 -1.21
N LEU A 194 -6.63 21.21 -1.30
CA LEU A 194 -6.40 20.32 -0.17
C LEU A 194 -4.92 20.35 0.29
N CYS A 195 -3.97 20.45 -0.66
CA CYS A 195 -2.56 20.68 -0.34
C CYS A 195 -2.35 22.00 0.39
N ALA A 196 -3.03 23.08 -0.01
CA ALA A 196 -2.95 24.37 0.67
C ALA A 196 -3.46 24.29 2.11
N VAL A 197 -4.57 23.59 2.35
CA VAL A 197 -5.07 23.34 3.71
C VAL A 197 -4.06 22.53 4.53
N ALA A 198 -3.53 21.44 3.98
CA ALA A 198 -2.51 20.62 4.66
C ALA A 198 -1.27 21.44 4.99
N PHE A 199 -0.80 22.28 4.07
CA PHE A 199 0.35 23.16 4.26
C PHE A 199 0.13 24.16 5.43
N LEU A 200 -1.02 24.82 5.47
CA LEU A 200 -1.38 25.73 6.55
C LEU A 200 -1.46 25.03 7.91
N LEU A 201 -2.03 23.83 7.95
CA LEU A 201 -2.11 23.04 9.17
C LEU A 201 -0.70 22.64 9.67
N VAL A 202 0.20 22.24 8.77
CA VAL A 202 1.58 21.90 9.13
C VAL A 202 2.32 23.11 9.69
N ILE A 203 2.19 24.28 9.06
CA ILE A 203 2.82 25.51 9.58
C ILE A 203 2.32 25.83 10.98
N THR A 204 1.03 25.64 11.24
CA THR A 204 0.40 26.08 12.49
C THR A 204 0.65 25.10 13.64
N PHE A 205 0.57 23.78 13.37
CA PHE A 205 0.50 22.79 14.45
C PHE A 205 1.73 21.89 14.57
N ILE A 206 2.55 21.74 13.53
CA ILE A 206 3.78 20.94 13.63
C ILE A 206 4.91 21.84 14.09
N ARG A 207 5.50 21.52 15.26
CA ARG A 207 6.62 22.28 15.82
C ARG A 207 7.93 21.91 15.11
N PRO A 208 8.85 22.87 14.92
CA PRO A 208 10.19 22.55 14.45
C PRO A 208 10.92 21.74 15.53
N ALA A 209 11.43 20.57 15.17
CA ALA A 209 12.33 19.81 16.00
C ALA A 209 13.77 20.29 15.81
N SER A 210 14.66 20.07 16.80
CA SER A 210 16.08 20.36 16.69
C SER A 210 16.69 19.52 15.55
N LYS A 211 17.52 20.13 14.73
CA LYS A 211 18.27 19.43 13.68
C LYS A 211 19.31 18.54 14.34
N GLU A 212 19.26 17.25 14.06
CA GLU A 212 20.41 16.38 14.31
C GLU A 212 21.49 16.66 13.25
N GLN A 213 22.78 16.44 13.62
CA GLN A 213 23.86 16.59 12.65
C GLN A 213 23.71 15.54 11.56
N SER A 214 23.45 16.00 10.34
CA SER A 214 23.24 15.13 9.17
C SER A 214 24.52 14.39 8.81
N ALA A 215 24.45 13.06 8.81
CA ALA A 215 25.45 12.22 8.17
C ALA A 215 25.48 12.46 6.65
N LYS A 216 26.65 12.24 6.02
CA LYS A 216 26.77 12.27 4.56
C LYS A 216 25.87 11.19 3.94
N LEU A 217 25.23 11.50 2.81
CA LEU A 217 24.43 10.50 2.08
C LEU A 217 25.35 9.43 1.49
N ASP A 218 25.05 8.18 1.81
CA ASP A 218 25.67 7.03 1.16
C ASP A 218 25.04 6.84 -0.23
N TRP A 219 25.66 7.47 -1.24
CA TRP A 219 25.21 7.38 -2.62
C TRP A 219 25.24 5.97 -3.18
N THR A 220 26.24 5.18 -2.81
CA THR A 220 26.41 3.80 -3.30
C THR A 220 25.27 2.92 -2.81
N GLY A 221 24.98 2.95 -1.50
CA GLY A 221 23.86 2.20 -0.93
C GLY A 221 22.52 2.67 -1.46
N PHE A 222 22.31 3.99 -1.58
CA PHE A 222 21.08 4.56 -2.12
C PHE A 222 20.83 4.17 -3.59
N LEU A 223 21.84 4.30 -4.46
CA LEU A 223 21.68 3.96 -5.88
C LEU A 223 21.48 2.46 -6.10
N ALA A 224 22.19 1.61 -5.35
CA ALA A 224 22.01 0.17 -5.41
C ALA A 224 20.58 -0.24 -4.99
N LEU A 225 20.09 0.31 -3.86
CA LEU A 225 18.73 0.07 -3.40
C LEU A 225 17.69 0.60 -4.40
N SER A 226 17.89 1.81 -4.92
CA SER A 226 16.99 2.43 -5.90
C SER A 226 16.86 1.60 -7.16
N PHE A 227 17.98 1.12 -7.71
CA PHE A 227 17.97 0.27 -8.89
C PHE A 227 17.31 -1.08 -8.63
N ALA A 228 17.55 -1.68 -7.45
CA ALA A 228 16.86 -2.90 -7.03
C ALA A 228 15.33 -2.69 -6.95
N ILE A 229 14.89 -1.57 -6.37
CA ILE A 229 13.47 -1.19 -6.26
C ILE A 229 12.84 -1.02 -7.65
N ILE A 230 13.50 -0.27 -8.54
CA ILE A 230 13.00 -0.05 -9.91
C ILE A 230 12.84 -1.37 -10.65
N CYS A 231 13.88 -2.20 -10.65
CA CYS A 231 13.83 -3.50 -11.33
C CYS A 231 12.76 -4.42 -10.73
N MET A 232 12.64 -4.47 -9.41
CA MET A 232 11.62 -5.28 -8.73
C MET A 232 10.21 -4.81 -9.06
N GLN A 233 9.97 -3.49 -9.05
CA GLN A 233 8.66 -2.94 -9.36
C GLN A 233 8.28 -3.19 -10.82
N LEU A 234 9.22 -3.02 -11.77
CA LEU A 234 8.97 -3.31 -13.19
C LEU A 234 8.75 -4.80 -13.43
N LEU A 235 9.50 -5.68 -12.76
CA LEU A 235 9.31 -7.13 -12.82
C LEU A 235 7.89 -7.51 -12.40
N VAL A 236 7.41 -6.95 -11.30
CA VAL A 236 6.09 -7.28 -10.73
C VAL A 236 4.97 -6.66 -11.57
N ASP A 237 5.12 -5.42 -12.00
CA ASP A 237 4.09 -4.66 -12.73
C ASP A 237 3.90 -5.18 -14.16
N ARG A 238 4.97 -5.63 -14.80
CA ARG A 238 4.96 -6.08 -16.20
C ARG A 238 5.02 -7.60 -16.38
N GLY A 239 5.23 -8.34 -15.28
CA GLY A 239 5.47 -9.79 -15.31
C GLY A 239 4.38 -10.56 -16.02
N GLU A 240 3.11 -10.36 -15.64
CA GLU A 240 1.97 -11.07 -16.24
C GLU A 240 1.81 -10.74 -17.72
N ARG A 241 2.02 -9.50 -18.09
CA ARG A 241 1.85 -9.00 -19.46
C ARG A 241 2.87 -9.59 -20.43
N PHE A 242 4.09 -9.84 -19.99
CA PHE A 242 5.18 -10.40 -20.80
C PHE A 242 5.42 -11.89 -20.55
N ASP A 243 4.43 -12.58 -20.00
CA ASP A 243 4.48 -14.01 -19.73
C ASP A 243 5.69 -14.41 -18.83
N TRP A 244 5.99 -13.52 -17.86
CA TRP A 244 7.02 -13.71 -16.84
C TRP A 244 8.39 -14.08 -17.44
N PHE A 245 9.02 -15.15 -16.95
CA PHE A 245 10.38 -15.56 -17.34
C PHE A 245 10.50 -16.11 -18.78
N ALA A 246 9.42 -16.11 -19.57
CA ALA A 246 9.50 -16.32 -21.01
C ALA A 246 10.08 -15.09 -21.73
N SER A 247 9.96 -13.90 -21.16
CA SER A 247 10.47 -12.65 -21.71
C SER A 247 11.90 -12.33 -21.25
N ARG A 248 12.75 -11.96 -22.19
CA ARG A 248 14.12 -11.47 -21.90
C ARG A 248 14.12 -10.18 -21.05
N GLU A 249 13.11 -9.34 -21.24
CA GLU A 249 12.94 -8.10 -20.48
C GLU A 249 12.73 -8.40 -18.99
N ILE A 250 11.84 -9.34 -18.67
CA ILE A 250 11.55 -9.75 -17.30
C ILE A 250 12.75 -10.44 -16.65
N ILE A 251 13.49 -11.28 -17.41
CA ILE A 251 14.74 -11.88 -16.92
C ILE A 251 15.76 -10.78 -16.59
N PHE A 252 15.89 -9.75 -17.43
CA PHE A 252 16.77 -8.61 -17.16
C PHE A 252 16.40 -7.90 -15.84
N TYR A 253 15.09 -7.62 -15.63
CA TYR A 253 14.64 -7.00 -14.37
C TYR A 253 14.89 -7.91 -13.17
N ALA A 254 14.65 -9.21 -13.28
CA ALA A 254 14.89 -10.18 -12.22
C ALA A 254 16.39 -10.25 -11.83
N CYS A 255 17.26 -10.40 -12.81
CA CYS A 255 18.71 -10.42 -12.59
C CYS A 255 19.23 -9.08 -12.06
N GLY A 256 18.73 -7.96 -12.62
CA GLY A 256 19.07 -6.61 -12.17
C GLY A 256 18.66 -6.36 -10.72
N ALA A 257 17.43 -6.74 -10.34
CA ALA A 257 16.95 -6.64 -8.97
C ALA A 257 17.80 -7.50 -8.01
N ALA A 258 18.06 -8.75 -8.36
CA ALA A 258 18.84 -9.67 -7.52
C ALA A 258 20.28 -9.19 -7.31
N LEU A 259 20.94 -8.76 -8.39
CA LEU A 259 22.31 -8.25 -8.33
C LEU A 259 22.41 -6.96 -7.53
N ALA A 260 21.52 -6.00 -7.79
CA ALA A 260 21.51 -4.71 -7.10
C ALA A 260 21.19 -4.88 -5.61
N PHE A 261 20.25 -5.78 -5.26
CA PHE A 261 19.92 -6.07 -3.87
C PHE A 261 21.09 -6.79 -3.15
N TYR A 262 21.78 -7.68 -3.83
CA TYR A 262 23.02 -8.30 -3.31
C TYR A 262 24.10 -7.23 -3.04
N LEU A 263 24.37 -6.35 -4.01
CA LEU A 263 25.33 -5.26 -3.85
C LEU A 263 24.94 -4.31 -2.70
N PHE A 264 23.65 -3.98 -2.59
CA PHE A 264 23.13 -3.19 -1.48
C PHE A 264 23.37 -3.84 -0.12
N ILE A 265 23.10 -5.14 0.02
CA ILE A 265 23.29 -5.86 1.29
C ILE A 265 24.80 -5.91 1.63
N VAL A 266 25.65 -6.28 0.68
CA VAL A 266 27.11 -6.33 0.91
C VAL A 266 27.64 -4.97 1.32
N HIS A 267 27.25 -3.91 0.59
CA HIS A 267 27.65 -2.53 0.90
C HIS A 267 27.16 -2.09 2.29
N THR A 268 25.91 -2.36 2.62
CA THR A 268 25.31 -2.02 3.94
C THR A 268 26.04 -2.71 5.10
N LEU A 269 26.54 -3.93 4.90
CA LEU A 269 27.26 -4.69 5.92
C LEU A 269 28.74 -4.30 6.04
N THR A 270 29.33 -3.69 5.01
CA THR A 270 30.76 -3.34 4.95
C THR A 270 31.04 -1.85 5.11
N SER A 271 30.02 -0.99 4.95
CA SER A 271 30.16 0.46 5.07
C SER A 271 30.09 0.91 6.53
N ASP A 272 30.94 1.88 6.89
CA ASP A 272 30.94 2.50 8.24
C ASP A 272 29.70 3.39 8.48
N ALA A 273 29.13 3.97 7.41
CA ALA A 273 27.96 4.82 7.48
C ALA A 273 26.96 4.45 6.36
N PRO A 274 26.30 3.28 6.46
CA PRO A 274 25.43 2.78 5.43
C PRO A 274 24.15 3.63 5.31
N PHE A 275 23.55 3.64 4.11
CA PHE A 275 22.32 4.36 3.81
C PHE A 275 21.15 3.98 4.73
N LEU A 276 20.97 2.69 4.98
CA LEU A 276 20.06 2.17 5.99
C LEU A 276 20.84 1.62 7.18
N ASN A 277 20.54 2.11 8.37
CA ASN A 277 21.25 1.66 9.58
C ASN A 277 20.86 0.21 9.92
N PRO A 278 21.81 -0.76 9.90
CA PRO A 278 21.53 -2.17 10.23
C PRO A 278 21.03 -2.37 11.67
N GLN A 279 21.22 -1.39 12.56
CA GLN A 279 20.72 -1.45 13.94
C GLN A 279 19.20 -1.53 14.00
N LEU A 280 18.48 -1.01 12.99
CA LEU A 280 17.03 -1.14 12.85
C LEU A 280 16.59 -2.62 12.82
N PHE A 281 17.32 -3.45 12.12
CA PHE A 281 16.99 -4.89 11.96
C PHE A 281 17.42 -5.74 13.16
N LYS A 282 18.23 -5.18 14.09
CA LYS A 282 18.57 -5.85 15.36
C LYS A 282 17.44 -5.83 16.37
N ASP A 283 16.52 -4.87 16.25
CA ASP A 283 15.30 -4.87 17.06
C ASP A 283 14.36 -5.99 16.57
N ARG A 284 14.17 -6.98 17.42
CA ARG A 284 13.38 -8.17 17.08
C ARG A 284 11.93 -7.85 16.75
N ASN A 285 11.33 -6.92 17.49
CA ASN A 285 9.94 -6.56 17.27
C ASN A 285 9.77 -5.79 15.96
N PHE A 286 10.71 -4.89 15.66
CA PHE A 286 10.70 -4.18 14.39
C PHE A 286 10.94 -5.13 13.21
N ALA A 287 11.93 -6.03 13.28
CA ALA A 287 12.22 -6.99 12.21
C ALA A 287 11.03 -7.92 11.94
N LEU A 288 10.37 -8.44 12.98
CA LEU A 288 9.14 -9.23 12.83
C LEU A 288 7.97 -8.37 12.31
N GLY A 289 7.89 -7.12 12.76
CA GLY A 289 6.93 -6.13 12.26
C GLY A 289 7.06 -5.87 10.77
N LEU A 290 8.28 -5.85 10.24
CA LEU A 290 8.54 -5.73 8.80
C LEU A 290 8.00 -6.92 8.01
N ILE A 291 8.12 -8.14 8.53
CA ILE A 291 7.51 -9.33 7.91
C ILE A 291 5.99 -9.24 7.96
N LEU A 292 5.45 -8.87 9.12
CA LEU A 292 4.00 -8.76 9.30
C LEU A 292 3.39 -7.62 8.45
N VAL A 293 4.09 -6.50 8.27
CA VAL A 293 3.59 -5.41 7.41
C VAL A 293 3.66 -5.76 5.93
N PHE A 294 4.65 -6.55 5.51
CA PHE A 294 4.70 -7.10 4.16
C PHE A 294 3.49 -7.99 3.89
N ILE A 295 3.17 -8.91 4.82
CA ILE A 295 1.97 -9.76 4.76
C ILE A 295 0.69 -8.91 4.80
N TYR A 296 0.63 -7.90 5.66
CA TYR A 296 -0.51 -6.97 5.68
C TYR A 296 -0.69 -6.27 4.33
N GLY A 297 0.40 -5.85 3.69
CA GLY A 297 0.37 -5.30 2.34
C GLY A 297 -0.23 -6.28 1.33
N MET A 298 0.22 -7.54 1.36
CA MET A 298 -0.33 -8.61 0.52
C MET A 298 -1.85 -8.73 0.67
N LEU A 299 -2.35 -8.70 1.91
CA LEU A 299 -3.76 -8.98 2.19
C LEU A 299 -4.68 -7.77 2.01
N ASN A 300 -4.20 -6.56 2.28
CA ASN A 300 -5.07 -5.40 2.35
C ASN A 300 -5.62 -4.96 0.98
N PHE A 301 -4.78 -4.93 -0.05
CA PHE A 301 -5.16 -4.37 -1.35
C PHE A 301 -5.63 -5.42 -2.37
N THR A 302 -5.32 -6.68 -2.19
CA THR A 302 -5.66 -7.75 -3.14
C THR A 302 -7.15 -7.84 -3.45
N PRO A 303 -8.08 -7.90 -2.47
CA PRO A 303 -9.51 -7.97 -2.79
C PRO A 303 -10.04 -6.72 -3.51
N ILE A 304 -9.52 -5.52 -3.16
CA ILE A 304 -9.95 -4.27 -3.82
C ILE A 304 -9.50 -4.21 -5.29
N THR A 305 -8.48 -4.97 -5.64
CA THR A 305 -7.94 -5.01 -7.01
C THR A 305 -8.54 -6.14 -7.83
N LEU A 306 -8.84 -7.29 -7.21
CA LEU A 306 -9.42 -8.46 -7.91
C LEU A 306 -10.94 -8.36 -8.11
N LEU A 307 -11.67 -7.77 -7.13
CA LEU A 307 -13.13 -7.72 -7.20
C LEU A 307 -13.69 -6.90 -8.38
N PRO A 308 -13.18 -5.70 -8.73
CA PRO A 308 -13.75 -4.93 -9.83
C PRO A 308 -13.76 -5.67 -11.18
N PRO A 309 -12.65 -6.20 -11.70
CA PRO A 309 -12.67 -6.93 -12.96
C PRO A 309 -13.52 -8.19 -12.86
N MET A 310 -13.48 -8.94 -11.76
CA MET A 310 -14.33 -10.11 -11.55
C MET A 310 -15.83 -9.76 -11.67
N LEU A 311 -16.26 -8.68 -11.04
CA LEU A 311 -17.66 -8.28 -11.01
C LEU A 311 -18.12 -7.64 -12.32
N HIS A 312 -17.24 -6.85 -12.96
CA HIS A 312 -17.54 -6.22 -14.25
C HIS A 312 -17.58 -7.25 -15.38
N ASP A 313 -16.51 -8.03 -15.53
CA ASP A 313 -16.32 -8.89 -16.71
C ASP A 313 -17.14 -10.18 -16.63
N LEU A 314 -17.26 -10.79 -15.44
CA LEU A 314 -17.96 -12.07 -15.28
C LEU A 314 -19.44 -11.91 -14.93
N LYS A 315 -19.83 -10.82 -14.27
CA LYS A 315 -21.20 -10.61 -13.81
C LYS A 315 -21.92 -9.47 -14.54
N GLY A 316 -21.19 -8.64 -15.27
CA GLY A 316 -21.76 -7.47 -15.95
C GLY A 316 -22.33 -6.43 -14.99
N TYR A 317 -21.79 -6.35 -13.76
CA TYR A 317 -22.25 -5.36 -12.79
C TYR A 317 -21.84 -3.95 -13.22
N PRO A 318 -22.74 -2.96 -13.11
CA PRO A 318 -22.40 -1.58 -13.38
C PRO A 318 -21.39 -1.05 -12.36
N ASP A 319 -20.52 -0.12 -12.78
CA ASP A 319 -19.46 0.46 -11.96
C ASP A 319 -19.99 1.09 -10.67
N SER A 320 -21.21 1.63 -10.68
CA SER A 320 -21.87 2.17 -9.49
C SER A 320 -22.11 1.12 -8.41
N LEU A 321 -22.52 -0.09 -8.78
CA LEU A 321 -22.72 -1.20 -7.84
C LEU A 321 -21.37 -1.72 -7.32
N ILE A 322 -20.38 -1.86 -8.21
CA ILE A 322 -19.01 -2.25 -7.82
C ILE A 322 -18.44 -1.25 -6.82
N GLY A 323 -18.59 0.05 -7.09
CA GLY A 323 -18.19 1.12 -6.18
C GLY A 323 -18.87 1.03 -4.81
N LEU A 324 -20.16 0.71 -4.77
CA LEU A 324 -20.91 0.51 -3.53
C LEU A 324 -20.38 -0.68 -2.73
N LEU A 325 -20.10 -1.81 -3.37
CA LEU A 325 -19.53 -3.00 -2.73
C LEU A 325 -18.16 -2.73 -2.12
N LEU A 326 -17.30 -1.98 -2.83
CA LEU A 326 -16.01 -1.54 -2.30
C LEU A 326 -16.15 -0.53 -1.16
N ALA A 327 -17.16 0.35 -1.20
CA ALA A 327 -17.45 1.27 -0.11
C ALA A 327 -17.89 0.53 1.16
N MET A 328 -18.68 -0.54 1.05
CA MET A 328 -19.05 -1.39 2.19
C MET A 328 -17.82 -2.01 2.88
N ARG A 329 -16.82 -2.44 2.11
CA ARG A 329 -15.52 -2.85 2.65
C ARG A 329 -14.82 -1.71 3.38
N GLY A 330 -14.84 -0.51 2.83
CA GLY A 330 -14.30 0.71 3.46
C GLY A 330 -14.96 0.98 4.82
N LEU A 331 -16.29 0.85 4.92
CA LEU A 331 -17.03 0.97 6.19
C LEU A 331 -16.57 -0.11 7.19
N GLY A 332 -16.39 -1.34 6.74
CA GLY A 332 -15.81 -2.40 7.56
C GLY A 332 -14.44 -2.01 8.12
N MET A 333 -13.54 -1.44 7.30
CA MET A 333 -12.23 -0.97 7.75
C MET A 333 -12.33 0.12 8.83
N VAL A 334 -13.22 1.11 8.67
CA VAL A 334 -13.46 2.15 9.68
C VAL A 334 -13.88 1.52 11.01
N ILE A 335 -14.81 0.56 10.99
CA ILE A 335 -15.23 -0.18 12.17
C ILE A 335 -14.05 -0.94 12.79
N GLY A 336 -13.24 -1.60 11.97
CA GLY A 336 -12.05 -2.34 12.40
C GLY A 336 -11.00 -1.45 13.07
N PHE A 337 -10.68 -0.30 12.49
CA PHE A 337 -9.76 0.67 13.09
C PHE A 337 -10.26 1.21 14.43
N PHE A 338 -11.55 1.59 14.48
CA PHE A 338 -12.16 2.09 15.71
C PHE A 338 -12.15 1.02 16.82
N THR A 339 -12.52 -0.20 16.48
CA THR A 339 -12.51 -1.34 17.40
C THR A 339 -11.11 -1.62 17.90
N ALA A 340 -10.11 -1.70 17.01
CA ALA A 340 -8.72 -1.92 17.39
C ALA A 340 -8.16 -0.78 18.26
N GLY A 341 -8.51 0.48 17.94
CA GLY A 341 -8.14 1.64 18.77
C GLY A 341 -8.71 1.57 20.18
N ARG A 342 -9.97 1.16 20.31
CA ARG A 342 -10.63 0.98 21.61
C ARG A 342 -10.13 -0.23 22.40
N LEU A 343 -9.75 -1.30 21.71
CA LEU A 343 -9.20 -2.52 22.30
C LEU A 343 -7.70 -2.40 22.60
N GLY A 344 -7.12 -1.20 22.59
CA GLY A 344 -5.70 -0.96 22.87
C GLY A 344 -5.22 -1.40 24.25
N TRP A 345 -6.13 -1.75 25.17
CA TRP A 345 -5.85 -2.36 26.47
C TRP A 345 -5.62 -3.88 26.40
N LEU A 346 -6.07 -4.54 25.32
CA LEU A 346 -5.82 -5.96 25.10
C LEU A 346 -4.38 -6.19 24.58
N ASP A 347 -3.91 -7.42 24.71
CA ASP A 347 -2.66 -7.83 24.05
C ASP A 347 -2.80 -7.61 22.53
N PRO A 348 -1.97 -6.78 21.90
CA PRO A 348 -2.07 -6.46 20.50
C PRO A 348 -2.00 -7.68 19.57
N ARG A 349 -1.40 -8.80 20.04
CA ARG A 349 -1.38 -10.05 19.30
C ARG A 349 -2.79 -10.63 19.13
N VAL A 350 -3.65 -10.53 20.14
CA VAL A 350 -5.03 -11.06 20.10
C VAL A 350 -5.84 -10.28 19.07
N THR A 351 -5.74 -8.95 19.08
CA THR A 351 -6.46 -8.09 18.12
C THR A 351 -5.98 -8.36 16.68
N PHE A 352 -4.66 -8.51 16.49
CA PHE A 352 -4.09 -8.85 15.18
C PHE A 352 -4.54 -10.25 14.72
N PHE A 353 -4.52 -11.26 15.63
CA PHE A 353 -4.97 -12.61 15.35
C PHE A 353 -6.44 -12.63 14.88
N VAL A 354 -7.32 -11.96 15.61
CA VAL A 354 -8.74 -11.85 15.22
C VAL A 354 -8.87 -11.21 13.85
N GLY A 355 -8.14 -10.13 13.57
CA GLY A 355 -8.12 -9.49 12.26
C GLY A 355 -7.68 -10.42 11.13
N MET A 356 -6.64 -11.22 11.35
CA MET A 356 -6.16 -12.25 10.40
C MET A 356 -7.21 -13.33 10.13
N VAL A 357 -7.85 -13.84 11.19
CA VAL A 357 -8.90 -14.87 11.07
C VAL A 357 -10.09 -14.31 10.28
N LEU A 358 -10.53 -13.09 10.56
CA LEU A 358 -11.63 -12.44 9.82
C LEU A 358 -11.27 -12.27 8.33
N ASN A 359 -10.03 -11.88 8.00
CA ASN A 359 -9.55 -11.82 6.62
C ASN A 359 -9.55 -13.20 5.96
N GLY A 360 -9.07 -14.24 6.65
CA GLY A 360 -9.05 -15.60 6.13
C GLY A 360 -10.46 -16.15 5.86
N ILE A 361 -11.40 -15.92 6.78
CA ILE A 361 -12.81 -16.30 6.60
C ILE A 361 -13.41 -15.56 5.40
N SER A 362 -13.17 -14.24 5.28
CA SER A 362 -13.62 -13.48 4.12
C SER A 362 -13.05 -14.02 2.82
N GLY A 363 -11.76 -14.40 2.80
CA GLY A 363 -11.13 -15.03 1.64
C GLY A 363 -11.84 -16.33 1.23
N PHE A 364 -12.19 -17.19 2.18
CA PHE A 364 -12.96 -18.41 1.87
C PHE A 364 -14.40 -18.12 1.43
N LEU A 365 -15.05 -17.09 1.98
CA LEU A 365 -16.38 -16.68 1.52
C LEU A 365 -16.35 -16.17 0.07
N LEU A 366 -15.32 -15.42 -0.31
CA LEU A 366 -15.12 -14.96 -1.69
C LEU A 366 -14.71 -16.12 -2.60
N ALA A 367 -13.93 -17.08 -2.14
CA ALA A 367 -13.54 -18.27 -2.88
C ALA A 367 -14.69 -19.28 -3.08
N ALA A 368 -15.73 -19.23 -2.26
CA ALA A 368 -16.95 -20.01 -2.42
C ALA A 368 -18.00 -19.31 -3.31
N ALA A 369 -17.65 -18.13 -3.85
CA ALA A 369 -18.52 -17.41 -4.76
C ALA A 369 -18.61 -18.16 -6.11
N ASN A 370 -19.74 -18.01 -6.77
CA ASN A 370 -19.94 -18.50 -8.14
C ASN A 370 -20.46 -17.36 -9.01
N VAL A 371 -20.59 -17.59 -10.29
CA VAL A 371 -21.12 -16.57 -11.23
C VAL A 371 -22.52 -16.07 -10.86
N ASP A 372 -23.28 -16.78 -10.03
CA ASP A 372 -24.63 -16.42 -9.57
C ASP A 372 -24.67 -15.84 -8.15
N VAL A 373 -23.51 -15.67 -7.49
CA VAL A 373 -23.44 -15.12 -6.11
C VAL A 373 -24.14 -13.76 -6.04
N SER A 374 -24.91 -13.55 -4.98
CA SER A 374 -25.65 -12.30 -4.77
C SER A 374 -24.71 -11.15 -4.41
N PRO A 375 -25.05 -9.89 -4.78
CA PRO A 375 -24.29 -8.71 -4.36
C PRO A 375 -24.15 -8.60 -2.84
N ASP A 376 -25.20 -8.98 -2.09
CA ASP A 376 -25.19 -8.93 -0.62
C ASP A 376 -24.15 -9.86 0.00
N ALA A 377 -23.96 -11.06 -0.56
CA ALA A 377 -22.93 -11.98 -0.07
C ALA A 377 -21.52 -11.41 -0.26
N ILE A 378 -21.27 -10.77 -1.40
CA ILE A 378 -20.01 -10.09 -1.69
C ILE A 378 -19.82 -8.89 -0.76
N ALA A 379 -20.88 -8.09 -0.51
CA ALA A 379 -20.86 -6.96 0.40
C ALA A 379 -20.47 -7.40 1.82
N TRP A 380 -21.10 -8.46 2.35
CA TRP A 380 -20.79 -8.98 3.68
C TRP A 380 -19.38 -9.56 3.79
N ALA A 381 -18.92 -10.28 2.78
CA ALA A 381 -17.53 -10.74 2.72
C ALA A 381 -16.56 -9.54 2.71
N GLY A 382 -16.90 -8.49 1.94
CA GLY A 382 -16.13 -7.24 1.91
C GLY A 382 -16.10 -6.52 3.26
N VAL A 383 -17.25 -6.38 3.94
CA VAL A 383 -17.33 -5.77 5.29
C VAL A 383 -16.47 -6.57 6.28
N LEU A 384 -16.56 -7.89 6.27
CA LEU A 384 -15.79 -8.77 7.15
C LEU A 384 -14.28 -8.59 6.91
N GLN A 385 -13.85 -8.57 5.64
CA GLN A 385 -12.47 -8.32 5.22
C GLN A 385 -12.00 -6.93 5.66
N GLY A 386 -12.85 -5.92 5.51
CA GLY A 386 -12.56 -4.56 5.97
C GLY A 386 -12.32 -4.51 7.48
N ILE A 387 -13.24 -5.08 8.28
CA ILE A 387 -13.10 -5.16 9.75
C ILE A 387 -11.77 -5.84 10.11
N GLY A 388 -11.48 -6.99 9.50
CA GLY A 388 -10.24 -7.72 9.73
C GLY A 388 -9.00 -6.88 9.43
N SER A 389 -8.95 -6.24 8.27
CA SER A 389 -7.82 -5.39 7.86
C SER A 389 -7.63 -4.18 8.77
N GLY A 390 -8.73 -3.51 9.19
CA GLY A 390 -8.68 -2.42 10.15
C GLY A 390 -8.17 -2.86 11.52
N MET A 391 -8.63 -4.03 11.99
CA MET A 391 -8.19 -4.61 13.27
C MET A 391 -6.71 -5.03 13.27
N MET A 392 -6.13 -5.35 12.12
CA MET A 392 -4.71 -5.72 12.01
C MET A 392 -3.77 -4.53 12.11
N TRP A 393 -4.11 -3.38 11.55
CA TRP A 393 -3.18 -2.26 11.37
C TRP A 393 -2.69 -1.66 12.70
N VAL A 394 -3.62 -1.35 13.60
CA VAL A 394 -3.30 -0.68 14.89
C VAL A 394 -2.34 -1.51 15.73
N PRO A 395 -2.62 -2.80 16.03
CA PRO A 395 -1.68 -3.62 16.78
C PRO A 395 -0.37 -3.88 16.02
N LEU A 396 -0.40 -4.00 14.68
CA LEU A 396 0.79 -4.16 13.85
C LEU A 396 1.77 -3.02 14.06
N VAL A 397 1.32 -1.77 13.89
CA VAL A 397 2.15 -0.59 14.10
C VAL A 397 2.61 -0.49 15.56
N THR A 398 1.70 -0.74 16.52
CA THR A 398 2.02 -0.66 17.95
C THR A 398 3.12 -1.65 18.33
N MET A 399 3.04 -2.92 17.87
CA MET A 399 4.05 -3.95 18.15
C MET A 399 5.37 -3.67 17.45
N SER A 400 5.33 -3.23 16.18
CA SER A 400 6.53 -3.02 15.37
C SER A 400 7.40 -1.88 15.91
N PHE A 401 6.79 -0.81 16.41
CA PHE A 401 7.49 0.38 16.90
C PHE A 401 7.56 0.47 18.43
N ALA A 402 7.18 -0.60 19.17
CA ALA A 402 7.13 -0.56 20.64
C ALA A 402 8.50 -0.41 21.31
N THR A 403 9.55 -0.92 20.69
CA THR A 403 10.91 -1.00 21.23
C THR A 403 11.91 -0.15 20.44
N LEU A 404 11.48 0.45 19.34
CA LEU A 404 12.33 1.25 18.48
C LEU A 404 12.58 2.63 19.11
N PRO A 405 13.85 3.09 19.26
CA PRO A 405 14.18 4.43 19.72
C PRO A 405 13.62 5.53 18.79
N ASP A 406 13.23 6.68 19.38
CA ASP A 406 12.59 7.77 18.65
C ASP A 406 13.43 8.30 17.48
N ARG A 407 14.77 8.33 17.63
CA ARG A 407 15.70 8.74 16.56
C ARG A 407 15.58 7.91 15.28
N PHE A 408 15.12 6.66 15.38
CA PHE A 408 14.94 5.75 14.24
C PHE A 408 13.50 5.71 13.71
N MET A 409 12.57 6.48 14.29
CA MET A 409 11.17 6.47 13.85
C MET A 409 10.98 6.86 12.37
N PRO A 410 11.66 7.91 11.82
CA PRO A 410 11.52 8.27 10.42
C PRO A 410 12.03 7.18 9.47
N ASP A 411 13.23 6.62 9.72
CA ASP A 411 13.81 5.54 8.92
C ASP A 411 12.96 4.27 9.01
N GLY A 412 12.58 3.91 10.24
CA GLY A 412 11.72 2.75 10.48
C GLY A 412 10.37 2.87 9.78
N SER A 413 9.74 4.03 9.85
CA SER A 413 8.47 4.27 9.18
C SER A 413 8.60 4.20 7.65
N ALA A 414 9.69 4.74 7.09
CA ALA A 414 9.96 4.68 5.67
C ALA A 414 10.10 3.23 5.16
N ILE A 415 10.92 2.42 5.84
CA ILE A 415 11.11 0.99 5.50
C ILE A 415 9.81 0.21 5.68
N PHE A 416 9.07 0.47 6.75
CA PHE A 416 7.79 -0.16 7.05
C PHE A 416 6.77 0.05 5.92
N HIS A 417 6.61 1.28 5.44
CA HIS A 417 5.73 1.59 4.32
C HIS A 417 6.23 1.06 2.99
N LEU A 418 7.55 1.07 2.77
CA LEU A 418 8.17 0.47 1.58
C LEU A 418 7.84 -1.02 1.47
N LEU A 419 8.07 -1.79 2.55
CA LEU A 419 7.79 -3.23 2.57
C LEU A 419 6.30 -3.53 2.46
N ARG A 420 5.43 -2.72 3.07
CA ARG A 420 3.98 -2.82 2.86
C ARG A 420 3.63 -2.69 1.38
N ASN A 421 4.18 -1.70 0.68
CA ASN A 421 3.90 -1.47 -0.74
C ASN A 421 4.44 -2.61 -1.61
N PHE A 422 5.62 -3.15 -1.30
CA PHE A 422 6.15 -4.33 -2.00
C PHE A 422 5.28 -5.56 -1.79
N GLY A 423 4.84 -5.83 -0.56
CA GLY A 423 3.90 -6.91 -0.29
C GLY A 423 2.63 -6.79 -1.14
N THR A 424 2.08 -5.56 -1.22
CA THR A 424 0.92 -5.26 -2.06
C THR A 424 1.18 -5.59 -3.54
N SER A 425 2.22 -5.02 -4.13
CA SER A 425 2.51 -5.17 -5.56
C SER A 425 2.78 -6.63 -5.94
N ILE A 426 3.62 -7.32 -5.17
CA ILE A 426 3.99 -8.72 -5.42
C ILE A 426 2.76 -9.63 -5.36
N PHE A 427 1.93 -9.48 -4.32
CA PHE A 427 0.82 -10.39 -4.15
C PHE A 427 -0.34 -10.15 -5.13
N ILE A 428 -0.60 -8.89 -5.51
CA ILE A 428 -1.54 -8.57 -6.59
C ILE A 428 -1.10 -9.23 -7.88
N SER A 429 0.18 -9.10 -8.24
CA SER A 429 0.72 -9.69 -9.46
C SER A 429 0.65 -11.23 -9.46
N ILE A 430 1.01 -11.87 -8.32
CA ILE A 430 0.86 -13.32 -8.17
C ILE A 430 -0.61 -13.74 -8.26
N SER A 431 -1.52 -12.96 -7.67
CA SER A 431 -2.96 -13.26 -7.70
C SER A 431 -3.50 -13.22 -9.13
N PHE A 432 -3.17 -12.20 -9.93
CA PHE A 432 -3.55 -12.16 -11.34
C PHE A 432 -2.91 -13.30 -12.15
N MET A 433 -1.64 -13.64 -11.88
CA MET A 433 -1.00 -14.81 -12.50
C MET A 433 -1.79 -16.10 -12.21
N VAL A 434 -2.24 -16.29 -10.96
CA VAL A 434 -3.08 -17.44 -10.58
C VAL A 434 -4.39 -17.41 -11.34
N VAL A 435 -5.09 -16.27 -11.40
CA VAL A 435 -6.36 -16.13 -12.15
C VAL A 435 -6.15 -16.52 -13.60
N VAL A 436 -5.21 -15.92 -14.31
CA VAL A 436 -5.01 -16.14 -15.76
C VAL A 436 -4.57 -17.56 -16.05
N ARG A 437 -3.60 -18.10 -15.31
CA ARG A 437 -3.12 -19.48 -15.54
C ARG A 437 -4.18 -20.53 -15.24
N THR A 438 -4.89 -20.36 -14.11
CA THR A 438 -5.98 -21.28 -13.76
C THR A 438 -7.11 -21.21 -14.78
N ALA A 439 -7.49 -20.01 -15.23
CA ALA A 439 -8.50 -19.85 -16.27
C ALA A 439 -8.12 -20.58 -17.56
N ARG A 440 -6.88 -20.40 -18.05
CA ARG A 440 -6.39 -21.12 -19.24
C ARG A 440 -6.42 -22.65 -19.08
N MET A 441 -6.03 -23.16 -17.92
CA MET A 441 -6.02 -24.61 -17.64
C MET A 441 -7.45 -25.16 -17.61
N ASN A 442 -8.35 -24.49 -16.87
CA ASN A 442 -9.75 -24.94 -16.77
C ASN A 442 -10.49 -24.80 -18.09
N TYR A 443 -10.23 -23.75 -18.88
CA TYR A 443 -10.81 -23.61 -20.22
C TYR A 443 -10.44 -24.81 -21.11
N ALA A 444 -9.17 -25.22 -21.12
CA ALA A 444 -8.72 -26.38 -21.87
C ALA A 444 -9.40 -27.68 -21.39
N GLU A 445 -9.51 -27.88 -20.07
CA GLU A 445 -10.19 -29.04 -19.50
C GLU A 445 -11.69 -29.05 -19.79
N PHE A 446 -12.35 -27.90 -19.75
CA PHE A 446 -13.78 -27.79 -20.13
C PHE A 446 -13.97 -28.08 -21.60
N ALA A 447 -13.08 -27.62 -22.50
CA ALA A 447 -13.15 -27.86 -23.93
C ALA A 447 -13.07 -29.35 -24.28
N GLU A 448 -12.25 -30.13 -23.56
CA GLU A 448 -12.18 -31.58 -23.73
C GLU A 448 -13.52 -32.29 -23.44
N ASN A 449 -14.34 -31.69 -22.56
CA ASN A 449 -15.66 -32.22 -22.19
C ASN A 449 -16.80 -31.78 -23.08
N ILE A 450 -16.60 -30.81 -23.97
CA ILE A 450 -17.61 -30.35 -24.94
C ILE A 450 -17.43 -31.09 -26.26
N THR A 451 -18.08 -32.23 -26.36
CA THR A 451 -18.03 -33.08 -27.59
C THR A 451 -19.44 -33.42 -28.09
N PRO A 452 -19.61 -33.57 -29.39
CA PRO A 452 -20.91 -33.98 -29.98
C PRO A 452 -21.42 -35.34 -29.49
N TYR A 453 -20.52 -36.14 -28.87
CA TYR A 453 -20.85 -37.46 -28.36
C TYR A 453 -21.40 -37.44 -26.93
N LYS A 454 -21.33 -36.30 -26.23
CA LYS A 454 -21.87 -36.18 -24.88
C LYS A 454 -23.38 -36.14 -24.92
N GLU A 455 -24.02 -37.11 -24.27
CA GLU A 455 -25.46 -37.32 -24.34
C GLU A 455 -26.27 -36.07 -23.92
N SER A 456 -25.81 -35.36 -22.87
CA SER A 456 -26.45 -34.14 -22.39
C SER A 456 -26.47 -32.99 -23.42
N LEU A 457 -25.56 -32.98 -24.38
CA LEU A 457 -25.46 -31.93 -25.42
C LEU A 457 -26.25 -32.28 -26.69
N ARG A 458 -26.86 -33.45 -26.74
CA ARG A 458 -27.67 -33.89 -27.89
C ARG A 458 -29.15 -33.48 -27.81
N PHE A 459 -29.62 -33.07 -26.64
CA PHE A 459 -31.01 -32.72 -26.44
C PHE A 459 -31.26 -31.23 -26.66
N PRO A 460 -32.02 -30.79 -27.67
CA PRO A 460 -32.32 -29.38 -27.92
C PRO A 460 -32.99 -28.67 -26.74
N VAL A 461 -33.73 -29.40 -25.91
CA VAL A 461 -34.34 -28.87 -24.68
C VAL A 461 -33.28 -28.47 -23.62
N VAL A 462 -32.12 -29.15 -23.62
CA VAL A 462 -31.02 -28.88 -22.69
C VAL A 462 -30.05 -27.85 -23.27
N THR A 463 -29.75 -27.97 -24.57
CA THR A 463 -28.77 -27.08 -25.21
C THR A 463 -29.36 -25.70 -25.53
N GLY A 464 -30.62 -25.61 -25.89
CA GLY A 464 -31.27 -24.34 -26.22
C GLY A 464 -30.44 -23.48 -27.17
N ALA A 465 -29.89 -22.39 -26.69
CA ALA A 465 -29.04 -21.48 -27.46
C ALA A 465 -27.59 -21.97 -27.64
N TRP A 466 -27.21 -23.10 -27.02
CA TRP A 466 -25.84 -23.70 -27.06
C TRP A 466 -25.82 -24.84 -28.10
N ASP A 467 -26.04 -24.46 -29.34
CA ASP A 467 -26.08 -25.42 -30.47
C ASP A 467 -24.65 -25.70 -30.96
N LEU A 468 -24.24 -26.97 -30.94
CA LEU A 468 -22.93 -27.41 -31.42
C LEU A 468 -22.80 -27.39 -32.95
N GLU A 469 -23.90 -27.29 -33.69
CA GLU A 469 -23.92 -27.32 -35.16
C GLU A 469 -23.79 -25.91 -35.76
N THR A 470 -24.01 -24.86 -34.95
CA THR A 470 -23.96 -23.47 -35.42
C THR A 470 -22.74 -22.74 -34.85
N VAL A 471 -22.15 -21.82 -35.65
CA VAL A 471 -21.03 -20.99 -35.22
C VAL A 471 -21.42 -20.10 -34.02
N GLU A 472 -22.68 -19.62 -34.04
CA GLU A 472 -23.19 -18.77 -32.94
C GLU A 472 -23.36 -19.58 -31.65
N GLY A 473 -23.82 -20.82 -31.72
CA GLY A 473 -23.94 -21.70 -30.55
C GLY A 473 -22.57 -22.09 -29.99
N LEU A 474 -21.60 -22.39 -30.86
CA LEU A 474 -20.22 -22.65 -30.44
C LEU A 474 -19.57 -21.42 -29.78
N ALA A 475 -19.81 -20.20 -30.30
CA ALA A 475 -19.31 -18.98 -29.70
C ALA A 475 -19.90 -18.79 -28.29
N ARG A 476 -21.21 -18.98 -28.11
CA ARG A 476 -21.86 -18.89 -26.79
C ARG A 476 -21.33 -19.91 -25.77
N ILE A 477 -21.05 -21.13 -26.23
CA ILE A 477 -20.43 -22.17 -25.40
C ILE A 477 -19.02 -21.73 -25.02
N GLY A 478 -18.23 -21.21 -25.98
CA GLY A 478 -16.88 -20.69 -25.72
C GLY A 478 -16.86 -19.56 -24.71
N ASP A 479 -17.78 -18.60 -24.84
CA ASP A 479 -17.90 -17.45 -23.89
C ASP A 479 -18.28 -17.93 -22.48
N GLU A 480 -19.22 -18.88 -22.34
CA GLU A 480 -19.59 -19.40 -21.03
C GLU A 480 -18.48 -20.26 -20.40
N MET A 481 -17.76 -21.04 -21.22
CA MET A 481 -16.58 -21.78 -20.73
C MET A 481 -15.50 -20.83 -20.23
N ASP A 482 -15.23 -19.75 -20.96
CA ASP A 482 -14.25 -18.74 -20.54
C ASP A 482 -14.69 -18.06 -19.24
N ARG A 483 -15.96 -17.69 -19.14
CA ARG A 483 -16.55 -17.08 -17.95
C ARG A 483 -16.44 -17.98 -16.72
N GLN A 484 -16.74 -19.28 -16.83
CA GLN A 484 -16.62 -20.25 -15.75
C GLN A 484 -15.16 -20.54 -15.40
N ALA A 485 -14.28 -20.66 -16.38
CA ALA A 485 -12.86 -20.89 -16.18
C ALA A 485 -12.19 -19.70 -15.48
N GLN A 486 -12.56 -18.47 -15.85
CA GLN A 486 -12.10 -17.27 -15.14
C GLN A 486 -12.60 -17.23 -13.70
N MET A 487 -13.87 -17.61 -13.45
CA MET A 487 -14.41 -17.66 -12.09
C MET A 487 -13.60 -18.59 -11.19
N VAL A 488 -13.29 -19.81 -11.66
CA VAL A 488 -12.40 -20.75 -10.94
C VAL A 488 -11.02 -20.13 -10.70
N GLY A 489 -10.53 -19.30 -11.63
CA GLY A 489 -9.28 -18.54 -11.45
C GLY A 489 -9.34 -17.58 -10.28
N TYR A 490 -10.42 -16.80 -10.16
CA TYR A 490 -10.64 -15.89 -9.03
C TYR A 490 -10.81 -16.65 -7.71
N ASP A 491 -11.57 -17.75 -7.71
CA ASP A 491 -11.75 -18.60 -6.52
C ASP A 491 -10.40 -19.09 -5.98
N ASN A 492 -9.52 -19.59 -6.86
CA ASN A 492 -8.18 -20.03 -6.49
C ASN A 492 -7.30 -18.90 -5.96
N ALA A 493 -7.41 -17.68 -6.52
CA ALA A 493 -6.73 -16.52 -5.99
C ALA A 493 -7.22 -16.15 -4.57
N PHE A 494 -8.52 -16.25 -4.30
CA PHE A 494 -9.09 -16.02 -2.96
C PHE A 494 -8.77 -17.16 -1.99
N ILE A 495 -8.66 -18.41 -2.44
CA ILE A 495 -8.15 -19.54 -1.62
C ILE A 495 -6.70 -19.25 -1.22
N MET A 496 -5.84 -18.88 -2.17
CA MET A 496 -4.45 -18.52 -1.89
C MET A 496 -4.38 -17.37 -0.87
N TYR A 497 -5.22 -16.33 -1.01
CA TYR A 497 -5.35 -15.25 -0.04
C TYR A 497 -5.68 -15.76 1.37
N ALA A 498 -6.69 -16.63 1.49
CA ALA A 498 -7.08 -17.22 2.77
C ALA A 498 -5.97 -18.08 3.39
N ILE A 499 -5.28 -18.88 2.56
CA ILE A 499 -4.14 -19.70 3.01
C ILE A 499 -3.03 -18.81 3.58
N VAL A 500 -2.68 -17.70 2.93
CA VAL A 500 -1.66 -16.76 3.44
C VAL A 500 -2.06 -16.17 4.78
N CYS A 501 -3.36 -15.84 5.00
CA CYS A 501 -3.86 -15.39 6.28
C CYS A 501 -3.57 -16.41 7.39
N PHE A 502 -3.96 -17.67 7.20
CA PHE A 502 -3.81 -18.70 8.25
C PHE A 502 -2.35 -19.16 8.42
N LEU A 503 -1.59 -19.28 7.33
CA LEU A 503 -0.18 -19.67 7.36
C LEU A 503 0.69 -18.64 8.11
N SER A 504 0.28 -17.38 8.13
CA SER A 504 1.01 -16.30 8.79
C SER A 504 0.74 -16.20 10.29
N LEU A 505 -0.30 -16.86 10.83
CA LEU A 505 -0.67 -16.79 12.25
C LEU A 505 0.46 -17.20 13.21
N PRO A 506 1.26 -18.25 12.95
CA PRO A 506 2.35 -18.65 13.85
C PRO A 506 3.39 -17.57 14.08
N LEU A 507 3.58 -16.63 13.12
CA LEU A 507 4.54 -15.53 13.26
C LEU A 507 4.24 -14.62 14.45
N LEU A 508 2.97 -14.54 14.88
CA LEU A 508 2.57 -13.76 16.06
C LEU A 508 3.17 -14.27 17.36
N LEU A 509 3.46 -15.56 17.46
CA LEU A 509 4.06 -16.17 18.64
C LEU A 509 5.52 -15.69 18.84
N LEU A 510 6.16 -15.24 17.77
CA LEU A 510 7.56 -14.78 17.79
C LEU A 510 7.70 -13.32 18.29
N VAL A 511 6.66 -12.51 18.21
CA VAL A 511 6.66 -11.10 18.65
C VAL A 511 6.70 -11.05 20.19
N ARG A 512 7.53 -10.21 20.77
CA ARG A 512 7.59 -10.00 22.22
C ARG A 512 6.79 -8.76 22.61
N VAL A 513 5.75 -8.94 23.42
CA VAL A 513 5.00 -7.82 23.99
C VAL A 513 5.52 -7.59 25.41
N LYS A 514 6.04 -6.37 25.68
CA LYS A 514 6.28 -5.96 27.07
C LYS A 514 4.91 -5.85 27.73
N ARG A 515 4.63 -6.70 28.72
CA ARG A 515 3.51 -6.48 29.64
C ARG A 515 3.86 -5.21 30.44
N GLY A 516 3.14 -4.11 30.20
CA GLY A 516 3.20 -2.88 30.97
C GLY A 516 2.52 -3.02 32.31
#